data_cbb44af1516ffab2536e40d5dc3a01c9
#
_entry.id   cbb44af1516ffab2536e40d5dc3a01c9
#
_cell.length_a   1.000
_cell.length_b   1.000
_cell.length_c   1.000
_cell.angle_alpha   90.00
_cell.angle_beta   90.00
_cell.angle_gamma   90.00
#
_symmetry.space_group_name_H-M   'P 1'
#
loop_
_entity.id
_entity.type
_entity.pdbx_description
1 polymer ?
#
loop_
_entity_poly.entity_id
_entity_poly.type
_entity_poly.pdbx_seq_one_letter_code
_entity_poly.pdbx_strand_id
1 'polypeptide(L)'
;MVNPTVFFDIAVRGKPCGRVSFELFADKFPKTAENFCALSTGEKGFGYKGSCFHRIIPGFMCQGGDFTRHNGTGGKSIYGEKFEENSILKHTDPGILSMANAGPNTNGSQFFICAKTEWLDGKHVVFGKVKEGMNIVEAMERFGSRNGKTSKITTADCGQ
;
A
#
# COMPACT_ATOMS: atom_id res chain seq x y z
N MET A 1 -23.24 3.49 2.25
CA MET A 1 -22.04 3.84 1.45
C MET A 1 -21.30 2.57 1.06
N VAL A 2 -20.99 2.44 -0.22
CA VAL A 2 -20.20 1.31 -0.72
C VAL A 2 -18.73 1.67 -0.62
N ASN A 3 -17.92 0.81 -0.01
CA ASN A 3 -16.49 1.03 0.05
C ASN A 3 -15.87 0.94 -1.34
N PRO A 4 -14.98 1.87 -1.73
CA PRO A 4 -14.37 1.84 -3.05
C PRO A 4 -13.42 0.67 -3.21
N THR A 5 -13.29 0.18 -4.45
CA THR A 5 -12.32 -0.84 -4.83
C THR A 5 -11.33 -0.19 -5.78
N VAL A 6 -10.03 -0.34 -5.50
CA VAL A 6 -8.96 0.12 -6.37
C VAL A 6 -8.12 -1.07 -6.81
N PHE A 7 -7.35 -0.91 -7.89
CA PHE A 7 -6.50 -2.00 -8.40
C PHE A 7 -5.10 -1.51 -8.69
N PHE A 8 -4.15 -2.44 -8.60
CA PHE A 8 -2.78 -2.27 -9.05
C PHE A 8 -2.45 -3.39 -10.02
N ASP A 9 -1.93 -3.02 -11.19
CA ASP A 9 -1.36 -3.97 -12.14
C ASP A 9 0.14 -4.05 -11.84
N ILE A 10 0.57 -5.21 -11.35
CA ILE A 10 1.93 -5.42 -10.86
C ILE A 10 2.80 -5.95 -11.99
N ALA A 11 4.00 -5.40 -12.11
CA ALA A 11 5.03 -5.86 -13.02
C ALA A 11 6.29 -6.26 -12.26
N VAL A 12 6.97 -7.30 -12.75
CA VAL A 12 8.23 -7.78 -12.21
C VAL A 12 9.27 -7.61 -13.30
N ARG A 13 10.27 -6.77 -13.07
CA ARG A 13 11.31 -6.45 -14.06
C ARG A 13 10.72 -6.04 -15.42
N GLY A 14 9.64 -5.26 -15.36
CA GLY A 14 8.95 -4.77 -16.55
C GLY A 14 7.95 -5.74 -17.19
N LYS A 15 7.83 -6.96 -16.69
CA LYS A 15 6.90 -7.97 -17.21
C LYS A 15 5.62 -8.02 -16.38
N PRO A 16 4.43 -8.02 -17.01
CA PRO A 16 3.17 -8.13 -16.27
C PRO A 16 3.13 -9.38 -15.39
N CYS A 17 2.77 -9.19 -14.13
CA CYS A 17 2.61 -10.29 -13.17
C CYS A 17 1.12 -10.58 -12.93
N GLY A 18 0.31 -9.53 -12.77
CA GLY A 18 -1.12 -9.67 -12.55
C GLY A 18 -1.70 -8.47 -11.82
N ARG A 19 -3.00 -8.54 -11.56
CA ARG A 19 -3.75 -7.47 -10.92
C ARG A 19 -4.10 -7.84 -9.48
N VAL A 20 -3.90 -6.88 -8.57
CA VAL A 20 -4.35 -6.97 -7.19
C VAL A 20 -5.43 -5.91 -6.99
N SER A 21 -6.57 -6.31 -6.45
CA SER A 21 -7.67 -5.39 -6.12
C SER A 21 -7.81 -5.26 -4.61
N PHE A 22 -8.09 -4.04 -4.16
CA PHE A 22 -8.19 -3.72 -2.74
C PHE A 22 -9.55 -3.10 -2.44
N GLU A 23 -10.18 -3.51 -1.35
CA GLU A 23 -11.32 -2.81 -0.79
C GLU A 23 -10.81 -1.81 0.24
N LEU A 24 -11.22 -0.55 0.14
CA LEU A 24 -10.83 0.51 1.07
C LEU A 24 -11.94 0.78 2.07
N PHE A 25 -11.61 0.81 3.35
CA PHE A 25 -12.61 0.99 4.44
C PHE A 25 -12.97 2.47 4.62
N ALA A 26 -13.56 3.08 3.59
CA ALA A 26 -13.95 4.49 3.61
C ALA A 26 -15.01 4.81 4.66
N ASP A 27 -15.83 3.82 5.02
CA ASP A 27 -16.82 3.96 6.07
C ASP A 27 -16.21 4.19 7.46
N LYS A 28 -15.02 3.65 7.71
CA LYS A 28 -14.33 3.74 8.99
C LYS A 28 -13.16 4.73 8.97
N PHE A 29 -12.45 4.82 7.86
CA PHE A 29 -11.26 5.64 7.70
C PHE A 29 -11.35 6.46 6.42
N PRO A 30 -12.30 7.42 6.36
CA PRO A 30 -12.57 8.15 5.11
C PRO A 30 -11.36 8.93 4.59
N LYS A 31 -10.58 9.51 5.47
CA LYS A 31 -9.44 10.34 5.09
C LYS A 31 -8.32 9.53 4.46
N THR A 32 -7.96 8.41 5.09
CA THR A 32 -6.93 7.50 4.57
C THR A 32 -7.38 6.81 3.29
N ALA A 33 -8.64 6.37 3.24
CA ALA A 33 -9.21 5.72 2.05
C ALA A 33 -9.26 6.69 0.87
N GLU A 34 -9.66 7.94 1.11
CA GLU A 34 -9.69 8.97 0.07
C GLU A 34 -8.28 9.25 -0.49
N ASN A 35 -7.29 9.36 0.40
CA ASN A 35 -5.90 9.56 0.01
C ASN A 35 -5.42 8.42 -0.89
N PHE A 36 -5.59 7.19 -0.46
CA PHE A 36 -5.16 6.01 -1.22
C PHE A 36 -5.89 5.90 -2.56
N CYS A 37 -7.19 6.14 -2.57
CA CYS A 37 -8.00 6.10 -3.80
C CYS A 37 -7.53 7.16 -4.81
N ALA A 38 -7.35 8.39 -4.36
CA ALA A 38 -6.91 9.50 -5.22
C ALA A 38 -5.49 9.27 -5.77
N LEU A 39 -4.60 8.69 -4.96
CA LEU A 39 -3.26 8.32 -5.41
C LEU A 39 -3.29 7.15 -6.40
N SER A 40 -4.27 6.27 -6.29
CA SER A 40 -4.46 5.16 -7.22
C SER A 40 -4.99 5.62 -8.58
N THR A 41 -5.91 6.59 -8.59
CA THR A 41 -6.47 7.13 -9.84
C THR A 41 -5.57 8.18 -10.48
N GLY A 42 -4.69 8.81 -9.72
CA GLY A 42 -3.83 9.89 -10.21
C GLY A 42 -4.57 11.21 -10.44
N GLU A 43 -5.80 11.35 -9.90
CA GLU A 43 -6.67 12.49 -10.15
C GLU A 43 -6.10 13.85 -9.70
N LYS A 44 -5.13 13.84 -8.79
CA LYS A 44 -4.47 15.06 -8.32
C LYS A 44 -3.18 15.40 -9.09
N GLY A 45 -2.88 14.64 -10.16
CA GLY A 45 -1.69 14.85 -10.98
C GLY A 45 -0.45 14.07 -10.53
N PHE A 46 -0.56 13.30 -9.48
CA PHE A 46 0.51 12.43 -8.97
C PHE A 46 -0.12 11.20 -8.32
N GLY A 47 0.66 10.16 -8.14
CA GLY A 47 0.16 8.94 -7.50
C GLY A 47 1.06 7.73 -7.69
N TYR A 48 0.48 6.56 -7.50
CA TYR A 48 1.21 5.30 -7.41
C TYR A 48 1.68 4.72 -8.74
N LYS A 49 1.13 5.16 -9.86
CA LYS A 49 1.50 4.62 -11.17
C LYS A 49 3.01 4.82 -11.42
N GLY A 50 3.71 3.75 -11.73
CA GLY A 50 5.15 3.77 -11.95
C GLY A 50 5.98 3.67 -10.69
N SER A 51 5.37 3.65 -9.50
CA SER A 51 6.12 3.51 -8.24
C SER A 51 6.53 2.05 -8.02
N CYS A 52 7.56 1.83 -7.20
CA CYS A 52 8.05 0.50 -6.90
C CYS A 52 7.72 0.09 -5.47
N PHE A 53 7.72 -1.24 -5.25
CA PHE A 53 7.69 -1.80 -3.91
C PHE A 53 9.15 -1.92 -3.47
N HIS A 54 9.61 -0.93 -2.74
CA HIS A 54 11.03 -0.80 -2.37
C HIS A 54 11.46 -1.74 -1.25
N ARG A 55 10.50 -2.33 -0.52
CA ARG A 55 10.80 -3.23 0.59
C ARG A 55 9.79 -4.37 0.62
N ILE A 56 10.28 -5.60 0.45
CA ILE A 56 9.45 -6.81 0.53
C ILE A 56 10.18 -7.82 1.40
N ILE A 57 9.54 -8.25 2.49
CA ILE A 57 10.07 -9.28 3.37
C ILE A 57 9.11 -10.47 3.30
N PRO A 58 9.55 -11.61 2.72
CA PRO A 58 8.68 -12.78 2.57
C PRO A 58 8.09 -13.24 3.90
N GLY A 59 6.79 -13.53 3.90
CA GLY A 59 6.06 -13.96 5.09
C GLY A 59 5.72 -12.83 6.06
N PHE A 60 6.10 -11.59 5.73
CA PHE A 60 5.87 -10.41 6.58
C PHE A 60 5.05 -9.35 5.86
N MET A 61 5.62 -8.66 4.88
CA MET A 61 4.90 -7.58 4.21
C MET A 61 5.54 -7.17 2.89
N CYS A 62 4.75 -6.47 2.05
CA CYS A 62 5.21 -5.75 0.87
C CYS A 62 4.97 -4.27 1.13
N GLN A 63 6.00 -3.44 1.09
CA GLN A 63 5.89 -2.01 1.32
C GLN A 63 6.19 -1.23 0.04
N GLY A 64 5.29 -0.30 -0.29
CA GLY A 64 5.43 0.57 -1.45
C GLY A 64 4.82 1.94 -1.21
N GLY A 65 4.64 2.69 -2.30
CA GLY A 65 3.96 3.98 -2.27
C GLY A 65 4.88 5.18 -2.18
N ASP A 66 6.20 5.00 -2.15
CA ASP A 66 7.14 6.12 -2.26
C ASP A 66 7.34 6.44 -3.74
N PHE A 67 6.44 7.27 -4.29
CA PHE A 67 6.49 7.66 -5.70
C PHE A 67 7.36 8.88 -5.97
N THR A 68 7.96 9.47 -4.94
CA THR A 68 8.84 10.63 -5.09
C THR A 68 10.32 10.24 -5.08
N ARG A 69 10.74 9.30 -4.23
CA ARG A 69 12.14 8.88 -4.09
C ARG A 69 12.38 7.39 -4.34
N HIS A 70 11.31 6.60 -4.33
CA HIS A 70 11.33 5.14 -4.63
C HIS A 70 12.23 4.30 -3.69
N ASN A 71 12.52 4.79 -2.49
CA ASN A 71 13.42 4.11 -1.56
C ASN A 71 12.93 4.07 -0.10
N GLY A 72 11.72 4.55 0.15
CA GLY A 72 11.14 4.57 1.49
C GLY A 72 11.34 5.87 2.25
N THR A 73 12.04 6.86 1.68
CA THR A 73 12.28 8.14 2.34
C THR A 73 11.34 9.25 1.91
N GLY A 74 10.50 9.01 0.91
CA GLY A 74 9.63 10.01 0.32
C GLY A 74 8.16 9.66 0.35
N GLY A 75 7.44 10.15 -0.65
CA GLY A 75 6.00 10.03 -0.74
C GLY A 75 5.31 11.25 -0.15
N LYS A 76 4.06 11.46 -0.53
CA LYS A 76 3.24 12.55 0.00
C LYS A 76 1.75 12.21 -0.10
N SER A 77 0.93 12.82 0.75
CA SER A 77 -0.51 12.65 0.70
C SER A 77 -1.14 13.65 -0.28
N ILE A 78 -2.43 13.43 -0.61
CA ILE A 78 -3.20 14.39 -1.41
C ILE A 78 -3.48 15.68 -0.64
N TYR A 79 -3.22 15.67 0.66
CA TYR A 79 -3.39 16.83 1.53
C TYR A 79 -2.15 17.73 1.56
N GLY A 80 -1.09 17.36 0.80
CA GLY A 80 0.16 18.12 0.65
C GLY A 80 1.24 17.71 1.63
N GLU A 81 0.86 17.44 2.88
CA GLU A 81 1.75 17.06 3.96
C GLU A 81 1.30 15.73 4.57
N LYS A 82 1.96 15.33 5.64
CA LYS A 82 1.52 14.19 6.45
C LYS A 82 0.17 14.53 7.08
N PHE A 83 -0.65 13.51 7.32
CA PHE A 83 -1.98 13.70 7.91
C PHE A 83 -2.22 12.73 9.05
N GLU A 84 -3.29 12.97 9.81
CA GLU A 84 -3.65 12.24 10.99
C GLU A 84 -4.91 11.40 10.77
N GLU A 85 -4.84 10.12 11.12
CA GLU A 85 -6.01 9.26 11.31
C GLU A 85 -5.57 8.06 12.14
N ASN A 86 -6.35 7.68 13.15
CA ASN A 86 -6.00 6.60 14.06
C ASN A 86 -6.82 5.36 13.78
N SER A 87 -6.18 4.20 13.78
CA SER A 87 -6.84 2.92 13.55
C SER A 87 -7.22 2.24 14.86
N ILE A 88 -8.42 1.65 14.86
CA ILE A 88 -8.88 0.75 15.90
C ILE A 88 -8.93 -0.70 15.42
N LEU A 89 -8.62 -0.93 14.15
CA LEU A 89 -8.61 -2.27 13.56
C LEU A 89 -7.25 -2.94 13.74
N LYS A 90 -7.26 -4.26 13.81
CA LYS A 90 -6.06 -5.06 14.01
C LYS A 90 -5.59 -5.70 12.71
N HIS A 91 -4.30 -6.02 12.63
CA HIS A 91 -3.70 -6.75 11.54
C HIS A 91 -3.94 -8.26 11.75
N THR A 92 -5.17 -8.71 11.49
CA THR A 92 -5.59 -10.08 11.84
C THR A 92 -5.39 -11.10 10.73
N ASP A 93 -5.46 -10.68 9.47
CA ASP A 93 -5.44 -11.59 8.32
C ASP A 93 -4.40 -11.19 7.29
N PRO A 94 -3.90 -12.15 6.48
CA PRO A 94 -3.09 -11.82 5.31
C PRO A 94 -3.86 -10.94 4.34
N GLY A 95 -3.15 -10.01 3.69
CA GLY A 95 -3.76 -9.12 2.69
C GLY A 95 -4.33 -7.83 3.26
N ILE A 96 -4.11 -7.54 4.53
CA ILE A 96 -4.53 -6.26 5.12
C ILE A 96 -3.66 -5.12 4.56
N LEU A 97 -4.30 -4.00 4.21
CA LEU A 97 -3.63 -2.77 3.86
C LEU A 97 -3.46 -1.88 5.08
N SER A 98 -2.25 -1.42 5.30
CA SER A 98 -1.92 -0.55 6.43
C SER A 98 -1.02 0.58 5.98
N MET A 99 -1.17 1.77 6.57
CA MET A 99 -0.31 2.90 6.25
C MET A 99 1.03 2.79 6.97
N ALA A 100 2.11 3.01 6.22
CA ALA A 100 3.44 3.19 6.79
C ALA A 100 3.56 4.60 7.35
N ASN A 101 4.22 4.74 8.50
CA ASN A 101 4.46 6.04 9.10
C ASN A 101 5.78 6.05 9.86
N ALA A 102 6.22 7.24 10.26
CA ALA A 102 7.43 7.45 11.07
C ALA A 102 7.09 7.79 12.53
N GLY A 103 5.84 7.55 12.93
CA GLY A 103 5.31 7.86 14.25
C GLY A 103 3.90 8.41 14.16
N PRO A 104 3.30 8.90 15.27
CA PRO A 104 1.96 9.47 15.24
C PRO A 104 1.85 10.63 14.25
N ASN A 105 0.73 10.71 13.54
CA ASN A 105 0.39 11.82 12.64
C ASN A 105 1.38 12.03 11.49
N THR A 106 1.99 10.94 10.99
CA THR A 106 2.97 11.02 9.89
C THR A 106 2.56 10.24 8.65
N ASN A 107 1.26 9.92 8.51
CA ASN A 107 0.73 9.23 7.33
C ASN A 107 0.96 10.07 6.06
N GLY A 108 1.41 9.42 5.00
CA GLY A 108 1.67 10.05 3.70
C GLY A 108 1.11 9.22 2.55
N SER A 109 1.99 8.59 1.76
CA SER A 109 1.58 7.72 0.67
C SER A 109 2.04 6.27 0.84
N GLN A 110 3.06 6.02 1.64
CA GLN A 110 3.60 4.67 1.79
C GLN A 110 2.64 3.76 2.55
N PHE A 111 2.59 2.51 2.11
CA PHE A 111 1.67 1.53 2.67
C PHE A 111 2.31 0.14 2.71
N PHE A 112 1.71 -0.75 3.51
CA PHE A 112 2.07 -2.17 3.58
C PHE A 112 0.91 -3.00 3.05
N ILE A 113 1.23 -4.08 2.32
CA ILE A 113 0.32 -5.21 2.15
C ILE A 113 0.85 -6.29 3.08
N CYS A 114 0.10 -6.56 4.14
CA CYS A 114 0.60 -7.37 5.25
C CYS A 114 0.34 -8.85 5.06
N ALA A 115 1.36 -9.67 5.22
CA ALA A 115 1.21 -11.13 5.27
C ALA A 115 0.99 -11.58 6.72
N LYS A 116 1.74 -11.05 7.67
CA LYS A 116 1.59 -11.36 9.10
C LYS A 116 2.23 -10.25 9.92
N THR A 117 1.42 -9.36 10.52
CA THR A 117 1.95 -8.16 11.14
C THR A 117 1.22 -7.76 12.42
N GLU A 118 0.90 -8.70 13.29
CA GLU A 118 0.19 -8.43 14.54
C GLU A 118 0.88 -7.37 15.41
N TRP A 119 2.21 -7.31 15.38
CA TRP A 119 2.98 -6.34 16.15
C TRP A 119 2.81 -4.89 15.68
N LEU A 120 2.17 -4.66 14.54
CA LEU A 120 1.88 -3.32 14.03
C LEU A 120 0.53 -2.79 14.55
N ASP A 121 -0.22 -3.60 15.26
CA ASP A 121 -1.53 -3.20 15.78
C ASP A 121 -1.41 -1.97 16.69
N GLY A 122 -2.30 -0.99 16.45
CA GLY A 122 -2.31 0.26 17.19
C GLY A 122 -1.27 1.29 16.77
N LYS A 123 -0.33 0.91 15.91
CA LYS A 123 0.76 1.79 15.44
C LYS A 123 0.57 2.32 14.03
N HIS A 124 -0.17 1.57 13.21
CA HIS A 124 -0.41 1.91 11.81
C HIS A 124 -1.90 1.81 11.50
N VAL A 125 -2.36 2.68 10.59
CA VAL A 125 -3.77 2.70 10.19
C VAL A 125 -4.06 1.52 9.25
N VAL A 126 -4.96 0.63 9.69
CA VAL A 126 -5.50 -0.45 8.84
C VAL A 126 -6.70 0.12 8.10
N PHE A 127 -6.60 0.33 6.79
CA PHE A 127 -7.61 1.04 6.03
C PHE A 127 -8.21 0.25 4.87
N GLY A 128 -7.78 -0.98 4.65
CA GLY A 128 -8.28 -1.79 3.55
C GLY A 128 -7.79 -3.22 3.61
N LYS A 129 -8.15 -3.98 2.58
CA LYS A 129 -7.73 -5.38 2.42
C LYS A 129 -7.66 -5.75 0.96
N VAL A 130 -6.88 -6.79 0.65
CA VAL A 130 -6.86 -7.41 -0.68
C VAL A 130 -8.20 -8.11 -0.89
N LYS A 131 -8.90 -7.73 -1.96
CA LYS A 131 -10.18 -8.32 -2.36
C LYS A 131 -9.97 -9.46 -3.34
N GLU A 132 -9.12 -9.24 -4.36
CA GLU A 132 -8.73 -10.22 -5.35
C GLU A 132 -7.26 -10.11 -5.65
N GLY A 133 -6.61 -11.21 -6.03
CA GLY A 133 -5.21 -11.20 -6.42
C GLY A 133 -4.22 -11.49 -5.30
N MET A 134 -4.65 -12.13 -4.22
CA MET A 134 -3.73 -12.52 -3.15
C MET A 134 -2.60 -13.41 -3.66
N ASN A 135 -2.87 -14.24 -4.68
CA ASN A 135 -1.85 -15.05 -5.35
C ASN A 135 -0.76 -14.18 -6.01
N ILE A 136 -1.11 -12.97 -6.45
CA ILE A 136 -0.14 -12.02 -7.01
C ILE A 136 0.73 -11.44 -5.89
N VAL A 137 0.13 -11.14 -4.73
CA VAL A 137 0.88 -10.67 -3.56
C VAL A 137 1.88 -11.74 -3.12
N GLU A 138 1.46 -13.00 -3.09
CA GLU A 138 2.34 -14.13 -2.75
C GLU A 138 3.49 -14.25 -3.76
N ALA A 139 3.21 -14.04 -5.05
CA ALA A 139 4.24 -14.04 -6.09
C ALA A 139 5.24 -12.90 -5.87
N MET A 140 4.77 -11.73 -5.47
CA MET A 140 5.64 -10.59 -5.16
C MET A 140 6.60 -10.92 -4.02
N GLU A 141 6.14 -11.64 -3.00
CA GLU A 141 6.96 -12.00 -1.85
C GLU A 141 8.19 -12.81 -2.23
N ARG A 142 8.11 -13.59 -3.31
CA ARG A 142 9.23 -14.42 -3.79
C ARG A 142 10.42 -13.58 -4.26
N PHE A 143 10.21 -12.33 -4.58
CA PHE A 143 11.27 -11.42 -5.02
C PHE A 143 11.82 -10.57 -3.87
N GLY A 144 11.34 -10.79 -2.65
CA GLY A 144 11.82 -10.11 -1.46
C GLY A 144 13.09 -10.76 -0.91
N SER A 145 13.61 -10.17 0.17
CA SER A 145 14.81 -10.64 0.86
C SER A 145 14.67 -10.40 2.37
N ARG A 146 15.58 -10.97 3.15
CA ARG A 146 15.57 -10.78 4.62
C ARG A 146 15.71 -9.33 5.03
N ASN A 147 16.51 -8.55 4.31
CA ASN A 147 16.66 -7.12 4.58
C ASN A 147 15.60 -6.27 3.88
N GLY A 148 14.71 -6.91 3.12
CA GLY A 148 13.61 -6.26 2.44
C GLY A 148 13.95 -5.53 1.16
N LYS A 149 15.22 -5.44 0.79
CA LYS A 149 15.64 -4.64 -0.36
C LYS A 149 15.18 -5.24 -1.68
N THR A 150 14.41 -4.48 -2.47
CA THR A 150 14.02 -4.84 -3.82
C THR A 150 13.61 -3.58 -4.59
N SER A 151 13.87 -3.57 -5.90
CA SER A 151 13.42 -2.51 -6.80
C SER A 151 12.82 -3.07 -8.07
N LYS A 152 12.58 -4.39 -8.10
CA LYS A 152 12.17 -5.13 -9.30
C LYS A 152 10.64 -5.18 -9.48
N ILE A 153 9.89 -4.87 -8.42
CA ILE A 153 8.43 -4.92 -8.42
C ILE A 153 7.89 -3.51 -8.53
N THR A 154 7.07 -3.27 -9.55
CA THR A 154 6.49 -1.95 -9.79
C THR A 154 4.98 -2.02 -9.93
N THR A 155 4.31 -0.91 -9.65
CA THR A 155 2.90 -0.69 -9.98
C THR A 155 2.87 -0.09 -11.39
N ALA A 156 2.74 -0.95 -12.40
CA ALA A 156 2.77 -0.53 -13.80
C ALA A 156 1.56 0.33 -14.15
N ASP A 157 0.41 0.02 -13.58
CA ASP A 157 -0.83 0.79 -13.72
C ASP A 157 -1.67 0.63 -12.45
N CYS A 158 -2.56 1.57 -12.21
CA CYS A 158 -3.46 1.53 -11.07
C CYS A 158 -4.67 2.42 -11.35
N GLY A 159 -5.76 2.20 -10.61
CA GLY A 159 -6.99 2.97 -10.81
C GLY A 159 -8.10 2.48 -9.91
N GLN A 160 -9.29 2.91 -10.24
CA GLN A 160 -10.50 2.55 -9.51
C GLN A 160 -11.49 1.81 -10.42
#